data_29a7939051913a7064ef6d44c4d213f9
#
_entry.id   29a7939051913a7064ef6d44c4d213f9
#
_cell.length_a   1.000
_cell.length_b   1.000
_cell.length_c   1.000
_cell.angle_alpha   90.00
_cell.angle_beta   90.00
_cell.angle_gamma   90.00
#
_symmetry.space_group_name_H-M   'P 1'
#
loop_
_entity.id
_entity.type
_entity.pdbx_description
1 polymer ?
#
loop_
_entity_poly.entity_id
_entity_poly.type
_entity_poly.pdbx_seq_one_letter_code
_entity_poly.pdbx_strand_id
1 'polypeptide(L)'
;CLTLAELKSNSVVSKGVSRARVEGVDATPTPYYRDAPLWAKDQATDSYIKVCQGTKLGDPIDPGYVEKLTANALINDGILAYETQHFREALAFYRAARKLPGGEQHRVRIGTYLAASKLGRREDMVDAFGDLVDYGLATDRLMVKLLFKPGTTQFIDDRQITDPYPMWLSQIATHSRQKGACLEIVGHTSHTGMPQVNERLSTLRAQFVMDLLL
;
A
#
# COMPACT_ATOMS: atom_id res chain seq x y z
N CYS A 1 6.43 16.80 11.71
CA CYS A 1 7.91 16.92 11.81
C CYS A 1 8.45 17.38 10.47
N LEU A 2 9.36 18.35 10.47
CA LEU A 2 10.13 18.78 9.32
C LEU A 2 11.61 18.61 9.65
N THR A 3 12.34 17.92 8.79
CA THR A 3 13.78 17.73 8.94
C THR A 3 14.44 18.24 7.66
N LEU A 4 15.36 19.19 7.81
CA LEU A 4 16.20 19.70 6.74
C LEU A 4 17.56 19.00 6.81
N ALA A 5 17.99 18.47 5.69
CA ALA A 5 19.23 17.75 5.57
C ALA A 5 20.10 18.32 4.46
N GLU A 6 21.39 18.37 4.69
CA GLU A 6 22.37 18.71 3.67
C GLU A 6 22.81 17.43 2.94
N LEU A 7 22.58 17.38 1.63
CA LEU A 7 22.88 16.18 0.83
C LEU A 7 24.39 15.96 0.61
N LYS A 8 25.20 17.01 0.73
CA LYS A 8 26.67 16.87 0.57
C LYS A 8 27.32 16.20 1.76
N SER A 9 26.93 16.60 2.96
CA SER A 9 27.44 16.03 4.23
C SER A 9 26.60 14.85 4.72
N ASN A 10 25.44 14.56 4.09
CA ASN A 10 24.46 13.58 4.55
C ASN A 10 24.09 13.77 6.02
N SER A 11 23.97 15.00 6.48
CA SER A 11 23.69 15.33 7.88
C SER A 11 22.43 16.17 8.05
N VAL A 12 21.78 16.04 9.20
CA VAL A 12 20.62 16.85 9.59
C VAL A 12 21.08 18.24 10.03
N VAL A 13 20.69 19.29 9.30
CA VAL A 13 21.08 20.69 9.57
C VAL A 13 19.99 21.47 10.29
N SER A 14 18.74 21.05 10.22
CA SER A 14 17.65 21.67 10.97
C SER A 14 16.51 20.68 11.21
N LYS A 15 15.81 20.83 12.32
CA LYS A 15 14.65 20.01 12.67
C LYS A 15 13.60 20.83 13.39
N GLY A 16 12.37 20.75 12.91
CA GLY A 16 11.20 21.35 13.53
C GLY A 16 10.13 20.29 13.80
N VAL A 17 9.54 20.34 14.99
CA VAL A 17 8.40 19.49 15.36
C VAL A 17 7.24 20.39 15.76
N SER A 18 6.11 20.22 15.10
CA SER A 18 4.86 20.89 15.47
C SER A 18 3.74 19.84 15.54
N ARG A 19 2.77 20.11 16.39
CA ARG A 19 1.55 19.29 16.48
C ARG A 19 0.42 20.04 15.79
N ALA A 20 -0.16 19.43 14.75
CA ALA A 20 -1.41 19.91 14.19
C ALA A 20 -2.58 19.49 15.09
N ARG A 21 -3.59 20.35 15.20
CA ARG A 21 -4.88 19.96 15.79
C ARG A 21 -5.58 19.06 14.78
N VAL A 22 -6.20 17.98 15.27
CA VAL A 22 -6.93 17.01 14.43
C VAL A 22 -8.33 17.53 14.07
N GLU A 23 -8.83 18.51 14.82
CA GLU A 23 -10.14 19.14 14.61
C GLU A 23 -10.18 19.84 13.24
N GLY A 24 -11.13 19.43 12.38
CA GLY A 24 -11.31 20.01 11.05
C GLY A 24 -10.38 19.44 9.95
N VAL A 25 -9.59 18.42 10.26
CA VAL A 25 -8.81 17.69 9.24
C VAL A 25 -9.72 16.68 8.55
N ASP A 26 -9.86 16.80 7.23
CA ASP A 26 -10.48 15.74 6.44
C ASP A 26 -9.56 14.52 6.42
N ALA A 27 -9.98 13.46 7.11
CA ALA A 27 -9.26 12.18 7.18
C ALA A 27 -9.67 11.20 6.07
N THR A 28 -10.51 11.64 5.12
CA THR A 28 -10.94 10.80 3.98
C THR A 28 -9.73 10.45 3.12
N PRO A 29 -9.46 9.17 2.87
CA PRO A 29 -8.35 8.78 2.02
C PRO A 29 -8.52 9.36 0.60
N THR A 30 -7.44 9.92 0.06
CA THR A 30 -7.42 10.39 -1.33
C THR A 30 -7.65 9.23 -2.30
N PRO A 31 -8.06 9.49 -3.56
CA PRO A 31 -8.40 8.45 -4.52
C PRO A 31 -7.38 7.32 -4.64
N TYR A 32 -6.09 7.63 -4.67
CA TYR A 32 -5.04 6.61 -4.74
C TYR A 32 -5.07 5.65 -3.56
N TYR A 33 -5.15 6.16 -2.33
CA TYR A 33 -5.15 5.32 -1.11
C TYR A 33 -6.47 4.62 -0.87
N ARG A 34 -7.58 5.22 -1.30
CA ARG A 34 -8.91 4.60 -1.24
C ARG A 34 -8.99 3.39 -2.16
N ASP A 35 -8.54 3.55 -3.41
CA ASP A 35 -8.63 2.55 -4.47
C ASP A 35 -7.55 1.45 -4.32
N ALA A 36 -6.51 1.68 -3.51
CA ALA A 36 -5.41 0.74 -3.30
C ALA A 36 -5.90 -0.61 -2.75
N PRO A 37 -5.50 -1.74 -3.37
CA PRO A 37 -5.90 -3.08 -2.92
C PRO A 37 -5.24 -3.49 -1.61
N LEU A 38 -4.12 -2.87 -1.25
CA LEU A 38 -3.31 -3.20 -0.07
C LEU A 38 -3.13 -2.01 0.86
N TRP A 39 -2.94 -2.34 2.13
CA TRP A 39 -2.39 -1.43 3.13
C TRP A 39 -0.90 -1.72 3.26
N ALA A 40 -0.06 -0.94 2.61
CA ALA A 40 1.39 -1.17 2.68
C ALA A 40 2.10 -0.06 3.45
N LYS A 41 2.64 -0.42 4.60
CA LYS A 41 3.71 0.32 5.23
C LYS A 41 5.02 -0.21 4.65
N ASP A 42 5.60 0.51 3.70
CA ASP A 42 6.81 0.08 3.03
C ASP A 42 8.10 0.58 3.73
N GLN A 43 9.26 0.08 3.28
CA GLN A 43 10.56 0.49 3.83
C GLN A 43 10.82 2.00 3.67
N ALA A 44 10.26 2.65 2.64
CA ALA A 44 10.41 4.09 2.46
C ALA A 44 9.71 4.87 3.57
N THR A 45 8.53 4.41 3.98
CA THR A 45 7.81 4.97 5.14
C THR A 45 8.59 4.76 6.43
N ASP A 46 9.17 3.56 6.63
CA ASP A 46 9.99 3.28 7.81
C ASP A 46 11.25 4.15 7.85
N SER A 47 11.94 4.34 6.71
CA SER A 47 13.09 5.23 6.58
C SER A 47 12.72 6.69 6.87
N TYR A 48 11.57 7.16 6.33
CA TYR A 48 11.07 8.50 6.63
C TYR A 48 10.80 8.70 8.13
N ILE A 49 10.15 7.72 8.78
CA ILE A 49 9.88 7.78 10.22
C ILE A 49 11.18 7.86 11.03
N LYS A 50 12.18 7.06 10.68
CA LYS A 50 13.50 7.09 11.33
C LYS A 50 14.16 8.47 11.22
N VAL A 51 14.19 9.04 10.01
CA VAL A 51 14.76 10.39 9.79
C VAL A 51 13.94 11.44 10.55
N CYS A 52 12.61 11.34 10.54
CA CYS A 52 11.75 12.31 11.18
C CYS A 52 11.79 12.25 12.71
N GLN A 53 11.74 11.05 13.31
CA GLN A 53 11.61 10.88 14.76
C GLN A 53 12.93 10.55 15.46
N GLY A 54 13.83 9.84 14.81
CA GLY A 54 15.03 9.28 15.41
C GLY A 54 16.27 10.15 15.34
N THR A 55 16.30 11.21 14.51
CA THR A 55 17.50 12.02 14.29
C THR A 55 17.53 13.33 15.09
N LYS A 56 18.74 13.80 15.42
CA LYS A 56 19.05 15.08 16.02
C LYS A 56 19.87 15.92 15.04
N LEU A 57 20.12 17.19 15.36
CA LEU A 57 21.04 18.06 14.63
C LEU A 57 22.43 17.42 14.58
N GLY A 58 23.04 17.38 13.41
CA GLY A 58 24.37 16.79 13.18
C GLY A 58 24.34 15.28 12.93
N ASP A 59 23.25 14.59 13.20
CA ASP A 59 23.15 13.16 12.94
C ASP A 59 23.21 12.86 11.44
N PRO A 60 23.80 11.73 11.03
CA PRO A 60 23.76 11.29 9.65
C PRO A 60 22.34 10.90 9.25
N ILE A 61 21.99 11.19 8.00
CA ILE A 61 20.72 10.73 7.43
C ILE A 61 20.84 9.23 7.12
N ASP A 62 19.75 8.49 7.29
CA ASP A 62 19.66 7.09 6.84
C ASP A 62 19.99 7.02 5.33
N PRO A 63 21.10 6.33 4.93
CA PRO A 63 21.47 6.19 3.52
C PRO A 63 20.35 5.61 2.66
N GLY A 64 19.56 4.69 3.21
CA GLY A 64 18.39 4.11 2.55
C GLY A 64 17.29 5.13 2.27
N TYR A 65 17.21 6.24 3.01
CA TYR A 65 16.32 7.36 2.70
C TYR A 65 16.84 8.17 1.50
N VAL A 66 18.13 8.51 1.51
CA VAL A 66 18.77 9.32 0.45
C VAL A 66 18.72 8.60 -0.90
N GLU A 67 19.03 7.30 -0.92
CA GLU A 67 18.99 6.47 -2.13
C GLU A 67 17.60 6.45 -2.78
N LYS A 68 16.53 6.52 -1.97
CA LYS A 68 15.15 6.46 -2.44
C LYS A 68 14.57 7.82 -2.84
N LEU A 69 15.25 8.94 -2.62
CA LEU A 69 14.70 10.27 -2.85
C LEU A 69 14.17 10.47 -4.27
N THR A 70 14.97 10.12 -5.29
CA THR A 70 14.59 10.31 -6.69
C THR A 70 13.41 9.42 -7.08
N ALA A 71 13.42 8.15 -6.66
CA ALA A 71 12.30 7.25 -6.87
C ALA A 71 11.04 7.74 -6.16
N ASN A 72 11.17 8.22 -4.91
CA ASN A 72 10.04 8.75 -4.14
C ASN A 72 9.43 10.02 -4.76
N ALA A 73 10.24 10.88 -5.37
CA ALA A 73 9.72 12.04 -6.12
C ALA A 73 8.83 11.59 -7.28
N LEU A 74 9.30 10.67 -8.12
CA LEU A 74 8.50 10.13 -9.21
C LEU A 74 7.26 9.36 -8.75
N ILE A 75 7.35 8.66 -7.61
CA ILE A 75 6.17 7.99 -7.02
C ILE A 75 5.13 9.02 -6.61
N ASN A 76 5.56 10.12 -5.99
CA ASN A 76 4.66 11.20 -5.60
C ASN A 76 4.01 11.87 -6.81
N ASP A 77 4.77 12.14 -7.87
CA ASP A 77 4.24 12.68 -9.13
C ASP A 77 3.22 11.71 -9.75
N GLY A 78 3.49 10.40 -9.70
CA GLY A 78 2.57 9.37 -10.12
C GLY A 78 1.27 9.34 -9.31
N ILE A 79 1.35 9.49 -7.98
CA ILE A 79 0.17 9.57 -7.12
C ILE A 79 -0.63 10.82 -7.46
N LEU A 80 0.01 11.97 -7.58
CA LEU A 80 -0.65 13.23 -7.94
C LEU A 80 -1.35 13.14 -9.32
N ALA A 81 -0.67 12.58 -10.32
CA ALA A 81 -1.24 12.34 -11.64
C ALA A 81 -2.45 11.38 -11.56
N TYR A 82 -2.40 10.34 -10.72
CA TYR A 82 -3.54 9.46 -10.50
C TYR A 82 -4.72 10.20 -9.85
N GLU A 83 -4.48 11.01 -8.83
CA GLU A 83 -5.50 11.77 -8.12
C GLU A 83 -6.16 12.84 -9.00
N THR A 84 -5.42 13.38 -9.97
CA THR A 84 -5.91 14.30 -10.99
C THR A 84 -6.41 13.60 -12.27
N GLN A 85 -6.59 12.28 -12.25
CA GLN A 85 -7.11 11.44 -13.32
C GLN A 85 -6.24 11.37 -14.60
N HIS A 86 -4.98 11.76 -14.52
CA HIS A 86 -4.00 11.64 -15.61
C HIS A 86 -3.35 10.24 -15.58
N PHE A 87 -4.14 9.19 -15.75
CA PHE A 87 -3.72 7.80 -15.52
C PHE A 87 -2.59 7.32 -16.43
N ARG A 88 -2.46 7.86 -17.66
CA ARG A 88 -1.33 7.54 -18.55
C ARG A 88 -0.02 8.09 -18.02
N GLU A 89 -0.03 9.31 -17.51
CA GLU A 89 1.12 9.97 -16.90
C GLU A 89 1.50 9.27 -15.59
N ALA A 90 0.50 8.96 -14.75
CA ALA A 90 0.70 8.19 -13.54
C ALA A 90 1.45 6.87 -13.83
N LEU A 91 0.99 6.11 -14.84
CA LEU A 91 1.65 4.86 -15.24
C LEU A 91 3.08 5.08 -15.73
N ALA A 92 3.34 6.17 -16.46
CA ALA A 92 4.70 6.52 -16.91
C ALA A 92 5.62 6.84 -15.73
N PHE A 93 5.16 7.63 -14.75
CA PHE A 93 5.90 7.94 -13.53
C PHE A 93 6.24 6.68 -12.72
N TYR A 94 5.28 5.77 -12.50
CA TYR A 94 5.55 4.53 -11.78
C TYR A 94 6.55 3.63 -12.51
N ARG A 95 6.45 3.52 -13.84
CA ARG A 95 7.41 2.77 -14.66
C ARG A 95 8.81 3.39 -14.62
N ALA A 96 8.91 4.71 -14.58
CA ALA A 96 10.18 5.42 -14.44
C ALA A 96 10.77 5.23 -13.04
N ALA A 97 9.96 5.38 -12.00
CA ALA A 97 10.36 5.17 -10.61
C ALA A 97 10.93 3.77 -10.39
N ARG A 98 10.29 2.73 -10.94
CA ARG A 98 10.71 1.33 -10.81
C ARG A 98 12.12 1.05 -11.32
N LYS A 99 12.60 1.82 -12.29
CA LYS A 99 13.95 1.67 -12.87
C LYS A 99 15.06 2.30 -12.04
N LEU A 100 14.70 3.07 -11.03
CA LEU A 100 15.66 3.78 -10.18
C LEU A 100 16.04 2.97 -8.94
N PRO A 101 17.22 3.21 -8.37
CA PRO A 101 17.56 2.73 -7.04
C PRO A 101 16.46 3.11 -6.05
N GLY A 102 16.05 2.15 -5.21
CA GLY A 102 14.96 2.36 -4.26
C GLY A 102 13.55 2.43 -4.86
N GLY A 103 13.38 2.20 -6.17
CA GLY A 103 12.08 2.17 -6.85
C GLY A 103 11.28 0.88 -6.68
N GLU A 104 11.90 -0.19 -6.19
CA GLU A 104 11.24 -1.46 -5.88
C GLU A 104 10.42 -1.34 -4.60
N GLN A 105 9.21 -0.77 -4.73
CA GLN A 105 8.31 -0.47 -3.60
C GLN A 105 6.88 -0.93 -3.89
N HIS A 106 6.12 -1.24 -2.83
CA HIS A 106 4.68 -1.54 -2.94
C HIS A 106 3.90 -0.42 -3.63
N ARG A 107 4.21 0.85 -3.30
CA ARG A 107 3.52 2.01 -3.89
C ARG A 107 3.64 2.09 -5.42
N VAL A 108 4.79 1.70 -5.97
CA VAL A 108 5.00 1.66 -7.43
C VAL A 108 4.12 0.58 -8.06
N ARG A 109 4.06 -0.61 -7.46
CA ARG A 109 3.25 -1.73 -7.94
C ARG A 109 1.76 -1.45 -7.81
N ILE A 110 1.33 -0.93 -6.66
CA ILE A 110 -0.04 -0.48 -6.44
C ILE A 110 -0.42 0.55 -7.50
N GLY A 111 0.40 1.59 -7.70
CA GLY A 111 0.12 2.63 -8.67
C GLY A 111 0.07 2.12 -10.11
N THR A 112 0.94 1.18 -10.47
CA THR A 112 0.93 0.53 -11.79
C THR A 112 -0.38 -0.23 -12.01
N TYR A 113 -0.80 -1.05 -11.04
CA TYR A 113 -2.06 -1.77 -11.04
C TYR A 113 -3.26 -0.81 -11.18
N LEU A 114 -3.32 0.21 -10.32
CA LEU A 114 -4.42 1.17 -10.31
C LEU A 114 -4.53 1.94 -11.63
N ALA A 115 -3.40 2.44 -12.16
CA ALA A 115 -3.39 3.16 -13.42
C ALA A 115 -3.79 2.27 -14.61
N ALA A 116 -3.31 1.01 -14.66
CA ALA A 116 -3.72 0.04 -15.67
C ALA A 116 -5.22 -0.25 -15.60
N SER A 117 -5.77 -0.42 -14.39
CA SER A 117 -7.19 -0.63 -14.14
C SER A 117 -8.03 0.55 -14.66
N LYS A 118 -7.68 1.79 -14.31
CA LYS A 118 -8.40 3.00 -14.77
C LYS A 118 -8.30 3.22 -16.28
N LEU A 119 -7.24 2.74 -16.91
CA LEU A 119 -7.08 2.78 -18.39
C LEU A 119 -7.81 1.65 -19.11
N GLY A 120 -8.46 0.73 -18.41
CA GLY A 120 -9.14 -0.43 -18.98
C GLY A 120 -8.20 -1.46 -19.62
N ARG A 121 -6.92 -1.45 -19.30
CA ARG A 121 -5.90 -2.37 -19.79
C ARG A 121 -5.91 -3.65 -19.01
N ARG A 122 -6.82 -4.57 -19.35
CA ARG A 122 -7.11 -5.76 -18.56
C ARG A 122 -5.88 -6.65 -18.34
N GLU A 123 -5.12 -6.93 -19.37
CA GLU A 123 -3.91 -7.76 -19.27
C GLU A 123 -2.86 -7.10 -18.39
N ASP A 124 -2.52 -5.83 -18.69
CA ASP A 124 -1.58 -5.03 -17.87
C ASP A 124 -2.01 -4.97 -16.38
N MET A 125 -3.32 -4.91 -16.12
CA MET A 125 -3.88 -4.88 -14.76
C MET A 125 -3.68 -6.21 -14.04
N VAL A 126 -3.96 -7.34 -14.70
CA VAL A 126 -3.79 -8.68 -14.13
C VAL A 126 -2.32 -8.94 -13.84
N ASP A 127 -1.43 -8.65 -14.79
CA ASP A 127 0.02 -8.81 -14.65
C ASP A 127 0.58 -7.92 -13.52
N ALA A 128 0.13 -6.66 -13.45
CA ALA A 128 0.56 -5.74 -12.40
C ALA A 128 0.09 -6.19 -11.01
N PHE A 129 -1.09 -6.80 -10.90
CA PHE A 129 -1.55 -7.36 -9.63
C PHE A 129 -0.79 -8.63 -9.26
N GLY A 130 -0.48 -9.51 -10.21
CA GLY A 130 0.39 -10.67 -10.00
C GLY A 130 1.78 -10.28 -9.51
N ASP A 131 2.42 -9.26 -10.13
CA ASP A 131 3.70 -8.70 -9.67
C ASP A 131 3.60 -8.10 -8.26
N LEU A 132 2.47 -7.49 -7.92
CA LEU A 132 2.20 -6.99 -6.57
C LEU A 132 2.10 -8.12 -5.54
N VAL A 133 1.44 -9.22 -5.89
CA VAL A 133 1.35 -10.43 -5.05
C VAL A 133 2.75 -11.04 -4.87
N ASP A 134 3.50 -11.21 -5.93
CA ASP A 134 4.87 -11.76 -5.89
C ASP A 134 5.79 -10.96 -4.97
N TYR A 135 5.72 -9.65 -5.07
CA TYR A 135 6.51 -8.78 -4.21
C TYR A 135 6.04 -8.83 -2.76
N GLY A 136 4.73 -8.87 -2.53
CA GLY A 136 4.14 -9.03 -1.21
C GLY A 136 4.57 -10.32 -0.52
N LEU A 137 4.57 -11.44 -1.25
CA LEU A 137 5.04 -12.74 -0.78
C LEU A 137 6.55 -12.73 -0.47
N ALA A 138 7.37 -12.12 -1.34
CA ALA A 138 8.82 -12.05 -1.17
C ALA A 138 9.26 -11.16 0.01
N THR A 139 8.40 -10.25 0.45
CA THR A 139 8.69 -9.28 1.52
C THR A 139 7.92 -9.54 2.81
N ASP A 140 7.12 -10.60 2.89
CA ASP A 140 6.17 -10.90 3.98
C ASP A 140 5.21 -9.73 4.27
N ARG A 141 4.76 -9.05 3.20
CA ARG A 141 3.92 -7.85 3.28
C ARG A 141 2.73 -7.89 2.33
N LEU A 142 2.17 -9.07 2.09
CA LEU A 142 0.94 -9.21 1.31
C LEU A 142 -0.27 -8.96 2.21
N MET A 143 -0.75 -7.73 2.25
CA MET A 143 -1.91 -7.32 3.07
C MET A 143 -3.06 -6.84 2.19
N VAL A 144 -3.73 -7.77 1.50
CA VAL A 144 -4.88 -7.46 0.65
C VAL A 144 -6.12 -7.17 1.50
N LYS A 145 -6.79 -6.10 1.16
CA LYS A 145 -7.96 -5.60 1.86
C LYS A 145 -9.25 -6.14 1.23
N LEU A 146 -9.98 -6.97 1.96
CA LEU A 146 -11.30 -7.46 1.56
C LEU A 146 -12.35 -6.95 2.56
N LEU A 147 -13.34 -6.22 2.08
CA LEU A 147 -14.34 -5.57 2.93
C LEU A 147 -15.62 -6.39 3.00
N PHE A 148 -16.15 -6.52 4.22
CA PHE A 148 -17.34 -7.29 4.54
C PHE A 148 -18.47 -6.40 5.03
N LYS A 149 -19.72 -6.83 4.79
CA LYS A 149 -20.91 -6.21 5.40
C LYS A 149 -20.81 -6.31 6.92
N PRO A 150 -21.28 -5.30 7.66
CA PRO A 150 -21.33 -5.36 9.11
C PRO A 150 -22.04 -6.62 9.61
N GLY A 151 -21.46 -7.31 10.58
CA GLY A 151 -22.05 -8.49 11.21
C GLY A 151 -22.12 -9.77 10.35
N THR A 152 -21.55 -9.77 9.14
CA THR A 152 -21.63 -10.91 8.22
C THR A 152 -20.28 -11.35 7.68
N THR A 153 -20.27 -12.49 6.97
CA THR A 153 -19.15 -13.00 6.16
C THR A 153 -19.32 -12.70 4.65
N GLN A 154 -20.32 -11.89 4.28
CA GLN A 154 -20.51 -11.48 2.89
C GLN A 154 -19.71 -10.24 2.59
N PHE A 155 -19.13 -10.14 1.39
CA PHE A 155 -18.53 -8.91 0.93
C PHE A 155 -19.56 -7.79 0.82
N ILE A 156 -19.11 -6.54 0.92
CA ILE A 156 -19.99 -5.37 0.75
C ILE A 156 -20.62 -5.34 -0.64
N ASP A 157 -21.77 -4.66 -0.78
CA ASP A 157 -22.51 -4.61 -2.06
C ASP A 157 -21.96 -3.57 -3.05
N ASP A 158 -20.92 -2.84 -2.69
CA ASP A 158 -20.31 -1.84 -3.56
C ASP A 158 -19.48 -2.53 -4.66
N ARG A 159 -20.04 -2.60 -5.87
CA ARG A 159 -19.39 -3.20 -7.03
C ARG A 159 -18.09 -2.51 -7.42
N GLN A 160 -17.94 -1.21 -7.21
CA GLN A 160 -16.69 -0.52 -7.51
C GLN A 160 -15.52 -1.05 -6.67
N ILE A 161 -15.82 -1.57 -5.48
CA ILE A 161 -14.84 -2.16 -4.57
C ILE A 161 -14.71 -3.67 -4.79
N THR A 162 -15.82 -4.37 -5.01
CA THR A 162 -15.83 -5.85 -4.99
C THR A 162 -15.62 -6.50 -6.35
N ASP A 163 -15.89 -5.83 -7.46
CA ASP A 163 -15.69 -6.39 -8.81
C ASP A 163 -14.24 -6.89 -9.05
N PRO A 164 -13.17 -6.30 -8.49
CA PRO A 164 -11.83 -6.84 -8.64
C PRO A 164 -11.52 -8.08 -7.78
N TYR A 165 -12.32 -8.38 -6.74
CA TYR A 165 -12.01 -9.45 -5.78
C TYR A 165 -11.80 -10.84 -6.39
N PRO A 166 -12.63 -11.31 -7.36
CA PRO A 166 -12.40 -12.62 -7.97
C PRO A 166 -11.03 -12.72 -8.66
N MET A 167 -10.60 -11.66 -9.34
CA MET A 167 -9.29 -11.60 -9.97
C MET A 167 -8.17 -11.56 -8.93
N TRP A 168 -8.32 -10.75 -7.86
CA TRP A 168 -7.33 -10.69 -6.78
C TRP A 168 -7.14 -12.05 -6.11
N LEU A 169 -8.22 -12.71 -5.73
CA LEU A 169 -8.17 -14.03 -5.10
C LEU A 169 -7.55 -15.08 -6.02
N SER A 170 -7.90 -15.07 -7.31
CA SER A 170 -7.32 -15.95 -8.30
C SER A 170 -5.80 -15.75 -8.46
N GLN A 171 -5.33 -14.48 -8.51
CA GLN A 171 -3.90 -14.19 -8.60
C GLN A 171 -3.16 -14.58 -7.32
N ILE A 172 -3.73 -14.29 -6.15
CA ILE A 172 -3.15 -14.70 -4.85
C ILE A 172 -3.01 -16.21 -4.80
N ALA A 173 -4.07 -16.96 -5.10
CA ALA A 173 -4.04 -18.43 -5.10
C ALA A 173 -3.01 -18.98 -6.08
N THR A 174 -2.95 -18.44 -7.31
CA THR A 174 -2.03 -18.89 -8.36
C THR A 174 -0.58 -18.66 -7.97
N HIS A 175 -0.22 -17.42 -7.60
CA HIS A 175 1.16 -17.06 -7.27
C HIS A 175 1.64 -17.72 -5.97
N SER A 176 0.76 -17.86 -4.97
CA SER A 176 1.11 -18.57 -3.72
C SER A 176 1.39 -20.05 -3.95
N ARG A 177 0.58 -20.72 -4.79
CA ARG A 177 0.84 -22.13 -5.15
C ARG A 177 2.14 -22.29 -5.94
N GLN A 178 2.39 -21.42 -6.91
CA GLN A 178 3.63 -21.47 -7.72
C GLN A 178 4.89 -21.29 -6.87
N LYS A 179 4.80 -20.50 -5.80
CA LYS A 179 5.92 -20.24 -4.88
C LYS A 179 5.98 -21.19 -3.69
N GLY A 180 4.99 -22.07 -3.52
CA GLY A 180 4.85 -22.91 -2.34
C GLY A 180 4.73 -22.08 -1.05
N ALA A 181 4.14 -20.87 -1.15
CA ALA A 181 4.01 -19.95 -0.03
C ALA A 181 2.85 -20.36 0.90
N CYS A 182 3.09 -20.27 2.20
CA CYS A 182 2.05 -20.39 3.21
C CYS A 182 1.50 -19.01 3.54
N LEU A 183 0.18 -18.82 3.45
CA LEU A 183 -0.48 -17.55 3.73
C LEU A 183 -1.11 -17.58 5.13
N GLU A 184 -0.87 -16.54 5.91
CA GLU A 184 -1.67 -16.24 7.09
C GLU A 184 -2.87 -15.37 6.67
N ILE A 185 -4.08 -15.82 7.00
CA ILE A 185 -5.32 -15.10 6.71
C ILE A 185 -5.90 -14.57 8.01
N VAL A 186 -5.91 -13.25 8.16
CA VAL A 186 -6.38 -12.58 9.37
C VAL A 186 -7.71 -11.88 9.12
N GLY A 187 -8.74 -12.28 9.84
CA GLY A 187 -10.03 -11.62 9.83
C GLY A 187 -10.05 -10.46 10.83
N HIS A 188 -10.71 -9.37 10.44
CA HIS A 188 -10.89 -8.20 11.30
C HIS A 188 -12.36 -7.83 11.45
N THR A 189 -12.70 -7.24 12.60
CA THR A 189 -14.02 -6.63 12.87
C THR A 189 -13.82 -5.24 13.47
N SER A 190 -14.89 -4.44 13.51
CA SER A 190 -14.87 -3.19 14.28
C SER A 190 -14.79 -3.47 15.78
N HIS A 191 -14.34 -2.48 16.55
CA HIS A 191 -14.34 -2.56 18.03
C HIS A 191 -15.73 -2.41 18.65
N THR A 192 -16.78 -2.20 17.84
CA THR A 192 -18.15 -2.08 18.31
C THR A 192 -18.78 -3.45 18.54
N GLY A 193 -19.57 -3.61 19.60
CA GLY A 193 -20.25 -4.85 19.95
C GLY A 193 -19.53 -5.71 20.97
N MET A 194 -20.01 -6.94 21.17
CA MET A 194 -19.47 -7.87 22.16
C MET A 194 -18.18 -8.51 21.65
N PRO A 195 -17.08 -8.51 22.44
CA PRO A 195 -15.79 -9.06 22.03
C PRO A 195 -15.85 -10.49 21.50
N GLN A 196 -16.63 -11.37 22.17
CA GLN A 196 -16.75 -12.79 21.78
C GLN A 196 -17.45 -12.95 20.41
N VAL A 197 -18.41 -12.09 20.10
CA VAL A 197 -19.07 -12.07 18.77
C VAL A 197 -18.11 -11.61 17.70
N ASN A 198 -17.32 -10.58 18.00
CA ASN A 198 -16.33 -10.04 17.08
C ASN A 198 -15.21 -11.05 16.79
N GLU A 199 -14.70 -11.74 17.80
CA GLU A 199 -13.70 -12.80 17.66
C GLU A 199 -14.20 -13.94 16.76
N ARG A 200 -15.40 -14.45 17.04
CA ARG A 200 -16.02 -15.48 16.19
C ARG A 200 -16.21 -14.99 14.74
N LEU A 201 -16.69 -13.77 14.57
CA LEU A 201 -16.91 -13.21 13.22
C LEU A 201 -15.59 -13.01 12.46
N SER A 202 -14.52 -12.57 13.12
CA SER A 202 -13.20 -12.43 12.48
C SER A 202 -12.69 -13.79 11.99
N THR A 203 -12.81 -14.83 12.81
CA THR A 203 -12.44 -16.21 12.43
C THR A 203 -13.25 -16.72 11.23
N LEU A 204 -14.57 -16.50 11.23
CA LEU A 204 -15.44 -16.92 10.13
C LEU A 204 -15.10 -16.18 8.81
N ARG A 205 -14.70 -14.90 8.87
CA ARG A 205 -14.24 -14.14 7.70
C ARG A 205 -12.92 -14.68 7.15
N ALA A 206 -11.97 -14.99 8.04
CA ALA A 206 -10.72 -15.62 7.63
C ALA A 206 -10.95 -16.96 6.96
N GLN A 207 -11.81 -17.80 7.55
CA GLN A 207 -12.20 -19.09 6.97
C GLN A 207 -12.85 -18.93 5.60
N PHE A 208 -13.79 -18.00 5.45
CA PHE A 208 -14.44 -17.73 4.17
C PHE A 208 -13.45 -17.35 3.07
N VAL A 209 -12.47 -16.49 3.38
CA VAL A 209 -11.42 -16.12 2.41
C VAL A 209 -10.52 -17.31 2.10
N MET A 210 -10.17 -18.13 3.11
CA MET A 210 -9.39 -19.35 2.91
C MET A 210 -10.09 -20.30 1.93
N ASP A 211 -11.40 -20.52 2.11
CA ASP A 211 -12.18 -21.39 1.24
C ASP A 211 -12.25 -20.89 -0.22
N LEU A 212 -12.12 -19.56 -0.44
CA LEU A 212 -12.07 -18.98 -1.78
C LEU A 212 -10.67 -19.09 -2.44
N LEU A 213 -9.61 -19.35 -1.67
CA LEU A 213 -8.23 -19.47 -2.16
C LEU A 213 -7.85 -20.93 -2.47
N LEU A 214 -8.58 -21.90 -1.97
CA LEU A 214 -8.36 -23.34 -2.19
C LEU A 214 -8.94 -23.79 -3.53
#